data_e1a68e658ef29574497fade35cd39b97
#
_entry.id   e1a68e658ef29574497fade35cd39b97
#
_cell.length_a   1.000
_cell.length_b   1.000
_cell.length_c   1.000
_cell.angle_alpha   90.00
_cell.angle_beta   90.00
_cell.angle_gamma   90.00
#
_symmetry.space_group_name_H-M   'P 1'
#
loop_
_entity.id
_entity.type
_entity.pdbx_description
1 polymer ?
#
loop_
_entity_poly.entity_id
_entity_poly.type
_entity_poly.pdbx_seq_one_letter_code
_entity_poly.pdbx_strand_id
1 'polypeptide(L)'
;MIARIDHVSLAVPDFDKAKIFFENLGAVAGVGAKDDSTKFYWQIFSLGDMSRIELITPTGKGSFLDGFIESRGSGVHHITLQTHDIKKAISKLEQMGVPYFGYHEYPGGVWKEIFIHPKHAFGVLIQIAEFNADDWLSPEVKMPDGQYKIEVNEGKILLTLPHPGGGTATIQLTKEQAKNLAQSLLSYTEA
;
A
#
# COMPACT_ATOMS: atom_id res chain seq x y z
N MET A 1 -8.45 4.98 -11.75
CA MET A 1 -9.39 4.69 -10.66
C MET A 1 -8.65 3.93 -9.56
N ILE A 2 -8.80 2.61 -9.38
CA ILE A 2 -7.92 1.88 -8.46
C ILE A 2 -6.57 1.66 -9.14
N ALA A 3 -5.49 2.01 -8.45
CA ALA A 3 -4.12 1.88 -8.94
C ALA A 3 -3.51 0.52 -8.58
N ARG A 4 -3.73 0.09 -7.33
CA ARG A 4 -3.17 -1.17 -6.80
C ARG A 4 -3.84 -1.59 -5.49
N ILE A 5 -3.55 -2.80 -5.05
CA ILE A 5 -3.66 -3.15 -3.62
C ILE A 5 -2.47 -2.48 -2.93
N ASP A 6 -2.73 -1.64 -1.94
CA ASP A 6 -1.65 -1.00 -1.19
C ASP A 6 -1.15 -1.91 -0.08
N HIS A 7 -2.04 -2.33 0.80
CA HIS A 7 -1.69 -3.24 1.87
C HIS A 7 -2.86 -4.15 2.26
N VAL A 8 -2.51 -5.21 2.96
CA VAL A 8 -3.44 -6.04 3.72
C VAL A 8 -3.22 -5.74 5.20
N SER A 9 -4.28 -5.34 5.90
CA SER A 9 -4.24 -5.05 7.32
C SER A 9 -4.59 -6.26 8.15
N LEU A 10 -3.75 -6.57 9.11
CA LEU A 10 -3.89 -7.67 10.05
C LEU A 10 -4.17 -7.13 11.46
N ALA A 11 -5.32 -7.43 12.02
CA ALA A 11 -5.61 -7.18 13.42
C ALA A 11 -4.91 -8.24 14.29
N VAL A 12 -4.11 -7.80 15.23
CA VAL A 12 -3.33 -8.66 16.11
C VAL A 12 -3.45 -8.21 17.56
N PRO A 13 -3.66 -9.11 18.53
CA PRO A 13 -3.68 -8.76 19.95
C PRO A 13 -2.26 -8.54 20.53
N ASP A 14 -1.24 -9.15 19.93
CA ASP A 14 0.16 -9.07 20.35
C ASP A 14 0.97 -8.49 19.18
N PHE A 15 1.13 -7.17 19.20
CA PHE A 15 1.82 -6.44 18.15
C PHE A 15 3.29 -6.82 18.02
N ASP A 16 4.01 -6.91 19.15
CA ASP A 16 5.46 -7.16 19.12
C ASP A 16 5.78 -8.55 18.57
N LYS A 17 4.99 -9.54 18.92
CA LYS A 17 5.12 -10.89 18.36
C LYS A 17 4.88 -10.91 16.84
N ALA A 18 3.85 -10.22 16.38
CA ALA A 18 3.55 -10.13 14.95
C ALA A 18 4.64 -9.36 14.20
N LYS A 19 5.11 -8.24 14.75
CA LYS A 19 6.22 -7.45 14.20
C LYS A 19 7.47 -8.30 14.03
N ILE A 20 7.93 -8.96 15.08
CA ILE A 20 9.13 -9.83 15.03
C ILE A 20 8.96 -10.94 13.97
N PHE A 21 7.76 -11.51 13.86
CA PHE A 21 7.49 -12.54 12.85
C PHE A 21 7.72 -12.01 11.43
N PHE A 22 7.16 -10.85 11.08
CA PHE A 22 7.29 -10.29 9.74
C PHE A 22 8.68 -9.72 9.46
N GLU A 23 9.35 -9.12 10.43
CA GLU A 23 10.73 -8.66 10.29
C GLU A 23 11.70 -9.83 10.04
N ASN A 24 11.50 -10.97 10.71
CA ASN A 24 12.27 -12.20 10.46
C ASN A 24 12.03 -12.79 9.05
N LEU A 25 10.90 -12.48 8.41
CA LEU A 25 10.63 -12.82 7.02
C LEU A 25 11.16 -11.77 6.03
N GLY A 26 11.84 -10.73 6.51
CA GLY A 26 12.45 -9.69 5.67
C GLY A 26 11.56 -8.47 5.44
N ALA A 27 10.44 -8.33 6.16
CA ALA A 27 9.62 -7.13 6.08
C ALA A 27 10.35 -5.94 6.76
N VAL A 28 10.30 -4.77 6.12
CA VAL A 28 10.92 -3.54 6.63
C VAL A 28 9.85 -2.64 7.23
N ALA A 29 10.00 -2.32 8.52
CA ALA A 29 9.08 -1.44 9.24
C ALA A 29 9.12 -0.02 8.64
N GLY A 30 7.95 0.49 8.30
CA GLY A 30 7.73 1.85 7.82
C GLY A 30 7.03 2.71 8.86
N VAL A 31 6.23 3.66 8.38
CA VAL A 31 5.47 4.59 9.21
C VAL A 31 4.46 3.85 10.07
N GLY A 32 4.28 4.32 11.28
CA GLY A 32 3.25 3.88 12.21
C GLY A 32 2.84 4.99 13.14
N ALA A 33 1.63 4.92 13.67
CA ALA A 33 1.11 5.88 14.61
C ALA A 33 0.07 5.28 15.56
N LYS A 34 -0.12 5.95 16.70
CA LYS A 34 -1.19 5.67 17.64
C LYS A 34 -2.33 6.64 17.39
N ASP A 35 -3.54 6.12 17.31
CA ASP A 35 -4.76 6.92 17.34
C ASP A 35 -5.46 6.74 18.70
N ASP A 36 -5.43 7.80 19.50
CA ASP A 36 -6.02 7.77 20.85
C ASP A 36 -7.55 7.88 20.81
N SER A 37 -8.14 8.42 19.73
CA SER A 37 -9.59 8.56 19.58
C SER A 37 -10.28 7.23 19.34
N THR A 38 -9.70 6.40 18.51
CA THR A 38 -10.17 5.05 18.15
C THR A 38 -9.43 3.94 18.91
N LYS A 39 -8.44 4.33 19.74
CA LYS A 39 -7.66 3.47 20.63
C LYS A 39 -7.00 2.30 19.94
N PHE A 40 -6.25 2.58 18.88
CA PHE A 40 -5.43 1.57 18.22
C PHE A 40 -4.06 2.12 17.86
N TYR A 41 -3.14 1.20 17.59
CA TYR A 41 -1.84 1.47 16.99
C TYR A 41 -1.79 0.74 15.65
N TRP A 42 -1.18 1.37 14.66
CA TRP A 42 -0.94 0.79 13.35
C TRP A 42 0.50 1.03 12.91
N GLN A 43 1.03 0.11 12.11
CA GLN A 43 2.32 0.26 11.45
C GLN A 43 2.33 -0.48 10.12
N ILE A 44 2.88 0.18 9.10
CA ILE A 44 3.08 -0.39 7.76
C ILE A 44 4.45 -1.09 7.71
N PHE A 45 4.50 -2.20 6.99
CA PHE A 45 5.71 -2.96 6.70
C PHE A 45 5.80 -3.18 5.20
N SER A 46 6.94 -2.82 4.59
CA SER A 46 7.23 -3.07 3.17
C SER A 46 7.80 -4.46 2.98
N LEU A 47 7.37 -5.16 1.94
CA LEU A 47 7.90 -6.44 1.49
C LEU A 47 8.83 -6.25 0.29
N GLY A 48 9.49 -7.32 -0.16
CA GLY A 48 10.55 -7.24 -1.18
C GLY A 48 10.11 -6.75 -2.57
N ASP A 49 8.82 -6.85 -2.90
CA ASP A 49 8.23 -6.38 -4.15
C ASP A 49 7.46 -5.07 -4.01
N MET A 50 7.65 -4.38 -2.88
CA MET A 50 6.95 -3.15 -2.49
C MET A 50 5.46 -3.33 -2.18
N SER A 51 4.94 -4.54 -2.16
CA SER A 51 3.67 -4.80 -1.48
C SER A 51 3.84 -4.55 0.02
N ARG A 52 2.74 -4.29 0.69
CA ARG A 52 2.76 -3.90 2.09
C ARG A 52 1.77 -4.71 2.91
N ILE A 53 2.12 -4.89 4.17
CA ILE A 53 1.18 -5.29 5.21
C ILE A 53 1.08 -4.17 6.23
N GLU A 54 -0.06 -4.08 6.87
CA GLU A 54 -0.28 -3.24 8.04
C GLU A 54 -0.58 -4.14 9.23
N LEU A 55 0.06 -3.87 10.37
CA LEU A 55 -0.33 -4.46 11.64
C LEU A 55 -1.13 -3.43 12.42
N ILE A 56 -2.31 -3.83 12.90
CA ILE A 56 -3.16 -3.02 13.77
C ILE A 56 -3.44 -3.75 15.08
N THR A 57 -3.36 -3.02 16.18
CA THR A 57 -3.58 -3.59 17.52
C THR A 57 -4.34 -2.61 18.40
N PRO A 58 -5.23 -3.07 19.31
CA PRO A 58 -5.88 -2.19 20.26
C PRO A 58 -4.86 -1.65 21.29
N THR A 59 -4.99 -0.38 21.65
CA THR A 59 -4.17 0.26 22.72
C THR A 59 -4.92 0.43 24.03
N GLY A 60 -6.15 -0.08 24.12
CA GLY A 60 -6.98 -0.04 25.32
C GLY A 60 -8.40 -0.48 25.07
N LYS A 61 -9.17 -0.69 26.12
CA LYS A 61 -10.58 -1.07 26.05
C LYS A 61 -11.41 -0.02 25.31
N GLY A 62 -12.35 -0.47 24.50
CA GLY A 62 -13.21 0.36 23.65
C GLY A 62 -12.56 0.73 22.33
N SER A 63 -11.54 -0.02 21.89
CA SER A 63 -11.05 0.01 20.53
C SER A 63 -12.08 -0.57 19.58
N PHE A 64 -12.17 -0.04 18.36
CA PHE A 64 -13.00 -0.64 17.32
C PHE A 64 -12.56 -2.07 16.95
N LEU A 65 -11.34 -2.45 17.31
CA LEU A 65 -10.80 -3.80 17.09
C LEU A 65 -11.27 -4.84 18.12
N ASP A 66 -11.80 -4.40 19.27
CA ASP A 66 -12.13 -5.33 20.36
C ASP A 66 -13.08 -6.43 19.90
N GLY A 67 -14.19 -6.08 19.24
CA GLY A 67 -15.17 -7.05 18.76
C GLY A 67 -14.63 -7.97 17.64
N PHE A 68 -13.71 -7.47 16.82
CA PHE A 68 -13.05 -8.29 15.81
C PHE A 68 -12.15 -9.34 16.47
N ILE A 69 -11.28 -8.89 17.38
CA ILE A 69 -10.33 -9.78 18.07
C ILE A 69 -11.06 -10.79 18.99
N GLU A 70 -12.10 -10.35 19.70
CA GLU A 70 -12.93 -11.25 20.52
C GLU A 70 -13.60 -12.36 19.72
N SER A 71 -14.11 -12.02 18.53
CA SER A 71 -14.89 -12.98 17.73
C SER A 71 -14.04 -13.85 16.81
N ARG A 72 -12.87 -13.35 16.36
CA ARG A 72 -12.04 -13.98 15.31
C ARG A 72 -10.59 -14.24 15.73
N GLY A 73 -10.12 -13.63 16.82
CA GLY A 73 -8.70 -13.61 17.17
C GLY A 73 -7.90 -12.72 16.21
N SER A 74 -6.68 -13.12 15.92
CA SER A 74 -5.87 -12.45 14.88
C SER A 74 -6.39 -12.80 13.48
N GLY A 75 -6.27 -11.84 12.55
CA GLY A 75 -6.65 -12.12 11.16
C GLY A 75 -6.70 -10.88 10.27
N VAL A 76 -7.01 -11.10 9.00
CA VAL A 76 -7.19 -10.02 8.03
C VAL A 76 -8.40 -9.18 8.42
N HIS A 77 -8.15 -7.90 8.70
CA HIS A 77 -9.18 -6.92 9.05
C HIS A 77 -9.72 -6.23 7.80
N HIS A 78 -8.84 -5.70 6.95
CA HIS A 78 -9.23 -5.05 5.71
C HIS A 78 -8.15 -5.15 4.63
N ILE A 79 -8.57 -4.80 3.41
CA ILE A 79 -7.67 -4.62 2.26
C ILE A 79 -7.76 -3.16 1.83
N THR A 80 -6.62 -2.50 1.68
CA THR A 80 -6.55 -1.13 1.22
C THR A 80 -6.21 -1.08 -0.27
N LEU A 81 -7.07 -0.40 -1.01
CA LEU A 81 -6.93 -0.12 -2.43
C LEU A 81 -6.53 1.34 -2.62
N GLN A 82 -5.39 1.58 -3.25
CA GLN A 82 -4.96 2.95 -3.56
C GLN A 82 -5.71 3.48 -4.79
N THR A 83 -6.11 4.74 -4.71
CA THR A 83 -6.59 5.54 -5.85
C THR A 83 -5.80 6.84 -5.98
N HIS A 84 -5.69 7.38 -7.19
CA HIS A 84 -5.13 8.71 -7.42
C HIS A 84 -6.17 9.84 -7.32
N ASP A 85 -7.45 9.49 -7.15
CA ASP A 85 -8.55 10.45 -7.07
C ASP A 85 -9.72 9.81 -6.33
N ILE A 86 -9.85 10.15 -5.05
CA ILE A 86 -10.91 9.59 -4.18
C ILE A 86 -12.30 10.02 -4.64
N LYS A 87 -12.43 11.24 -5.21
CA LYS A 87 -13.72 11.75 -5.67
C LYS A 87 -14.23 10.97 -6.88
N LYS A 88 -13.31 10.61 -7.80
CA LYS A 88 -13.66 9.73 -8.93
C LYS A 88 -14.02 8.32 -8.47
N ALA A 89 -13.32 7.79 -7.45
CA ALA A 89 -13.66 6.49 -6.87
C ALA A 89 -15.07 6.51 -6.25
N ILE A 90 -15.38 7.53 -5.47
CA ILE A 90 -16.71 7.76 -4.89
C ILE A 90 -17.80 7.84 -5.98
N SER A 91 -17.61 8.71 -6.97
CA SER A 91 -18.58 8.86 -8.07
C SER A 91 -18.84 7.53 -8.80
N LYS A 92 -17.80 6.70 -8.93
CA LYS A 92 -17.95 5.38 -9.56
C LYS A 92 -18.74 4.41 -8.69
N LEU A 93 -18.52 4.40 -7.38
CA LEU A 93 -19.31 3.59 -6.45
C LEU A 93 -20.79 3.99 -6.46
N GLU A 94 -21.07 5.30 -6.47
CA GLU A 94 -22.43 5.84 -6.57
C GLU A 94 -23.12 5.41 -7.86
N GLN A 95 -22.44 5.50 -9.01
CA GLN A 95 -22.95 5.04 -10.30
C GLN A 95 -23.25 3.53 -10.31
N MET A 96 -22.49 2.75 -9.56
CA MET A 96 -22.68 1.30 -9.42
C MET A 96 -23.72 0.93 -8.35
N GLY A 97 -24.22 1.90 -7.58
CA GLY A 97 -25.12 1.64 -6.46
C GLY A 97 -24.43 0.91 -5.29
N VAL A 98 -23.11 1.01 -5.16
CA VAL A 98 -22.35 0.38 -4.08
C VAL A 98 -22.24 1.34 -2.89
N PRO A 99 -22.85 1.03 -1.74
CA PRO A 99 -22.76 1.86 -0.55
C PRO A 99 -21.34 1.90 0.02
N TYR A 100 -20.91 3.09 0.42
CA TYR A 100 -19.66 3.33 1.14
C TYR A 100 -19.92 4.16 2.39
N PHE A 101 -18.93 4.27 3.28
CA PHE A 101 -19.01 5.04 4.51
C PHE A 101 -17.63 5.56 4.93
N GLY A 102 -17.63 6.41 5.98
CA GLY A 102 -16.40 6.82 6.66
C GLY A 102 -15.48 7.71 5.82
N TYR A 103 -16.05 8.57 4.92
CA TYR A 103 -15.19 9.55 4.24
C TYR A 103 -14.45 10.40 5.28
N HIS A 104 -13.14 10.39 5.17
CA HIS A 104 -12.27 11.21 5.98
C HIS A 104 -11.12 11.78 5.15
N GLU A 105 -10.75 13.02 5.42
CA GLU A 105 -9.57 13.68 4.86
C GLU A 105 -8.72 14.19 6.01
N TYR A 106 -7.49 13.68 6.10
CA TYR A 106 -6.55 14.09 7.13
C TYR A 106 -5.93 15.44 6.81
N PRO A 107 -5.51 16.21 7.84
CA PRO A 107 -4.91 17.53 7.65
C PRO A 107 -3.75 17.50 6.64
N GLY A 108 -3.73 18.51 5.76
CA GLY A 108 -2.73 18.60 4.69
C GLY A 108 -2.97 17.69 3.50
N GLY A 109 -4.09 16.94 3.50
CA GLY A 109 -4.43 16.04 2.39
C GLY A 109 -3.52 14.83 2.26
N VAL A 110 -2.75 14.52 3.30
CA VAL A 110 -1.77 13.42 3.31
C VAL A 110 -2.41 12.04 3.15
N TRP A 111 -3.68 11.93 3.53
CA TRP A 111 -4.48 10.73 3.40
C TRP A 111 -5.96 11.09 3.30
N LYS A 112 -6.67 10.46 2.35
CA LYS A 112 -8.12 10.52 2.22
C LYS A 112 -8.65 9.12 2.04
N GLU A 113 -9.78 8.80 2.67
CA GLU A 113 -10.26 7.43 2.68
C GLU A 113 -11.78 7.31 2.67
N ILE A 114 -12.25 6.17 2.23
CA ILE A 114 -13.62 5.66 2.38
C ILE A 114 -13.56 4.15 2.61
N PHE A 115 -14.65 3.60 3.11
CA PHE A 115 -14.77 2.17 3.35
C PHE A 115 -16.00 1.58 2.69
N ILE A 116 -15.88 0.35 2.19
CA ILE A 116 -16.99 -0.47 1.72
C ILE A 116 -17.19 -1.60 2.73
N HIS A 117 -18.38 -1.66 3.31
CA HIS A 117 -18.71 -2.66 4.31
C HIS A 117 -18.64 -4.09 3.73
N PRO A 118 -18.20 -5.11 4.48
CA PRO A 118 -18.04 -6.49 4.01
C PRO A 118 -19.27 -7.07 3.30
N LYS A 119 -20.49 -6.72 3.74
CA LYS A 119 -21.74 -7.17 3.09
C LYS A 119 -21.90 -6.71 1.63
N HIS A 120 -21.17 -5.67 1.22
CA HIS A 120 -21.17 -5.11 -0.13
C HIS A 120 -19.87 -5.38 -0.88
N ALA A 121 -18.90 -6.05 -0.23
CA ALA A 121 -17.55 -6.32 -0.74
C ALA A 121 -17.14 -7.79 -0.49
N PHE A 122 -18.07 -8.72 -0.74
CA PHE A 122 -17.82 -10.18 -0.73
C PHE A 122 -17.22 -10.71 0.59
N GLY A 123 -17.57 -10.11 1.72
CA GLY A 123 -17.13 -10.56 3.04
C GLY A 123 -15.85 -9.89 3.55
N VAL A 124 -15.26 -8.97 2.80
CA VAL A 124 -14.03 -8.25 3.18
C VAL A 124 -14.33 -6.77 3.38
N LEU A 125 -13.80 -6.15 4.44
CA LEU A 125 -13.79 -4.70 4.56
C LEU A 125 -12.79 -4.13 3.56
N ILE A 126 -13.25 -3.29 2.64
CA ILE A 126 -12.38 -2.62 1.67
C ILE A 126 -12.21 -1.16 2.08
N GLN A 127 -10.98 -0.72 2.23
CA GLN A 127 -10.61 0.69 2.33
C GLN A 127 -10.16 1.16 0.94
N ILE A 128 -10.65 2.30 0.48
CA ILE A 128 -10.12 2.98 -0.71
C ILE A 128 -9.48 4.27 -0.23
N ALA A 129 -8.19 4.45 -0.54
CA ALA A 129 -7.43 5.59 -0.05
C ALA A 129 -6.68 6.32 -1.18
N GLU A 130 -6.66 7.66 -1.07
CA GLU A 130 -5.85 8.56 -1.89
C GLU A 130 -4.73 9.12 -1.02
N PHE A 131 -3.48 8.91 -1.42
CA PHE A 131 -2.27 9.37 -0.72
C PHE A 131 -1.06 9.29 -1.64
N ASN A 132 0.02 9.97 -1.26
CA ASN A 132 1.32 9.75 -1.88
C ASN A 132 2.01 8.56 -1.22
N ALA A 133 2.19 7.49 -1.98
CA ALA A 133 2.70 6.22 -1.44
C ALA A 133 4.12 6.34 -0.88
N ASP A 134 4.95 7.22 -1.45
CA ASP A 134 6.33 7.41 -1.01
C ASP A 134 6.44 8.02 0.40
N ASP A 135 5.44 8.78 0.83
CA ASP A 135 5.43 9.38 2.17
C ASP A 135 5.31 8.32 3.30
N TRP A 136 4.87 7.10 2.93
CA TRP A 136 4.60 5.99 3.86
C TRP A 136 5.68 4.91 3.83
N LEU A 137 6.73 5.08 3.03
CA LEU A 137 7.83 4.13 2.90
C LEU A 137 8.99 4.47 3.85
N SER A 138 9.65 3.43 4.34
CA SER A 138 10.96 3.60 4.97
C SER A 138 11.96 4.13 3.95
N PRO A 139 12.86 5.06 4.33
CA PRO A 139 13.94 5.51 3.45
C PRO A 139 14.79 4.39 2.86
N GLU A 140 14.90 3.26 3.55
CA GLU A 140 15.70 2.08 3.12
C GLU A 140 15.15 1.40 1.87
N VAL A 141 13.84 1.52 1.63
CA VAL A 141 13.16 0.91 0.46
C VAL A 141 12.76 1.95 -0.59
N LYS A 142 12.99 3.23 -0.31
CA LYS A 142 12.60 4.33 -1.20
C LYS A 142 13.69 4.59 -2.24
N MET A 143 13.29 4.61 -3.52
CA MET A 143 14.19 5.06 -4.59
C MET A 143 14.00 6.57 -4.80
N PRO A 144 15.10 7.36 -4.86
CA PRO A 144 15.00 8.78 -5.17
C PRO A 144 14.33 9.04 -6.53
N ASP A 145 13.54 10.12 -6.59
CA ASP A 145 12.85 10.54 -7.82
C ASP A 145 13.82 10.76 -8.98
N GLY A 146 13.39 10.35 -10.17
CA GLY A 146 14.17 10.51 -11.40
C GLY A 146 15.38 9.58 -11.53
N GLN A 147 15.62 8.72 -10.55
CA GLN A 147 16.69 7.72 -10.65
C GLN A 147 16.20 6.42 -11.29
N TYR A 148 17.12 5.75 -11.93
CA TYR A 148 16.95 4.40 -12.42
C TYR A 148 18.23 3.60 -12.13
N LYS A 149 18.10 2.28 -12.07
CA LYS A 149 19.23 1.36 -11.92
C LYS A 149 19.23 0.37 -13.08
N ILE A 150 20.40 0.14 -13.66
CA ILE A 150 20.59 -0.88 -14.70
C ILE A 150 21.61 -1.87 -14.20
N GLU A 151 21.26 -3.15 -14.21
CA GLU A 151 22.13 -4.27 -13.83
C GLU A 151 22.07 -5.34 -14.92
N VAL A 152 23.14 -6.14 -15.02
CA VAL A 152 23.17 -7.32 -15.86
C VAL A 152 23.22 -8.56 -14.98
N ASN A 153 22.23 -9.42 -15.12
CA ASN A 153 22.18 -10.69 -14.40
C ASN A 153 21.87 -11.83 -15.38
N GLU A 154 22.73 -12.84 -15.40
CA GLU A 154 22.59 -14.03 -16.26
C GLU A 154 22.30 -13.71 -17.75
N GLY A 155 22.94 -12.66 -18.27
CA GLY A 155 22.79 -12.24 -19.66
C GLY A 155 21.52 -11.45 -19.98
N LYS A 156 20.71 -11.15 -18.99
CA LYS A 156 19.54 -10.26 -19.06
C LYS A 156 19.85 -8.91 -18.44
N ILE A 157 19.15 -7.88 -18.90
CA ILE A 157 19.27 -6.51 -18.40
C ILE A 157 18.11 -6.26 -17.47
N LEU A 158 18.40 -5.88 -16.24
CA LEU A 158 17.42 -5.48 -15.24
C LEU A 158 17.37 -3.95 -15.23
N LEU A 159 16.23 -3.38 -15.60
CA LEU A 159 15.94 -1.96 -15.47
C LEU A 159 15.01 -1.77 -14.29
N THR A 160 15.51 -1.11 -13.23
CA THR A 160 14.72 -0.76 -12.05
C THR A 160 14.38 0.72 -12.08
N LEU A 161 13.11 1.02 -11.90
CA LEU A 161 12.52 2.36 -11.94
C LEU A 161 11.74 2.64 -10.65
N PRO A 162 11.56 3.91 -10.25
CA PRO A 162 10.60 4.27 -9.23
C PRO A 162 9.20 3.77 -9.62
N HIS A 163 8.48 3.20 -8.67
CA HIS A 163 7.13 2.72 -8.90
C HIS A 163 6.12 3.84 -8.58
N PRO A 164 5.13 4.12 -9.46
CA PRO A 164 4.14 5.18 -9.21
C PRO A 164 3.32 5.01 -7.93
N GLY A 165 3.21 3.78 -7.43
CA GLY A 165 2.58 3.45 -6.16
C GLY A 165 3.53 3.49 -4.95
N GLY A 166 4.74 4.01 -5.11
CA GLY A 166 5.83 4.02 -4.13
C GLY A 166 6.79 2.85 -4.29
N GLY A 167 8.07 3.08 -4.00
CA GLY A 167 9.14 2.09 -4.11
C GLY A 167 9.63 1.87 -5.54
N THR A 168 9.93 0.62 -5.91
CA THR A 168 10.56 0.30 -7.18
C THR A 168 9.82 -0.78 -7.96
N ALA A 169 9.93 -0.70 -9.29
CA ALA A 169 9.54 -1.75 -10.22
C ALA A 169 10.76 -2.18 -11.04
N THR A 170 10.95 -3.48 -11.22
CA THR A 170 12.06 -4.01 -12.02
C THR A 170 11.51 -4.72 -13.25
N ILE A 171 12.03 -4.34 -14.41
CA ILE A 171 11.73 -4.96 -15.69
C ILE A 171 12.95 -5.75 -16.15
N GLN A 172 12.73 -6.99 -16.54
CA GLN A 172 13.78 -7.84 -17.11
C GLN A 172 13.70 -7.80 -18.64
N LEU A 173 14.78 -7.37 -19.28
CA LEU A 173 14.88 -7.20 -20.72
C LEU A 173 15.94 -8.13 -21.32
N THR A 174 15.68 -8.65 -22.51
CA THR A 174 16.73 -9.19 -23.37
C THR A 174 17.62 -8.05 -23.92
N LYS A 175 18.81 -8.34 -24.43
CA LYS A 175 19.67 -7.34 -25.08
C LYS A 175 18.97 -6.62 -26.23
N GLU A 176 18.16 -7.34 -27.01
CA GLU A 176 17.40 -6.79 -28.12
C GLU A 176 16.30 -5.86 -27.64
N GLN A 177 15.52 -6.26 -26.64
CA GLN A 177 14.48 -5.41 -26.01
C GLN A 177 15.06 -4.13 -25.42
N ALA A 178 16.21 -4.23 -24.73
CA ALA A 178 16.87 -3.04 -24.19
C ALA A 178 17.36 -2.09 -25.29
N LYS A 179 17.90 -2.62 -26.39
CA LYS A 179 18.29 -1.82 -27.56
C LYS A 179 17.09 -1.11 -28.20
N ASN A 180 15.99 -1.81 -28.39
CA ASN A 180 14.76 -1.24 -28.93
C ASN A 180 14.17 -0.15 -28.03
N LEU A 181 14.17 -0.36 -26.72
CA LEU A 181 13.77 0.65 -25.73
C LEU A 181 14.64 1.90 -25.82
N ALA A 182 15.97 1.73 -25.84
CA ALA A 182 16.90 2.86 -25.97
C ALA A 182 16.68 3.66 -27.26
N GLN A 183 16.48 2.99 -28.40
CA GLN A 183 16.18 3.65 -29.68
C GLN A 183 14.86 4.42 -29.63
N SER A 184 13.82 3.83 -29.03
CA SER A 184 12.52 4.50 -28.86
C SER A 184 12.65 5.75 -27.98
N LEU A 185 13.39 5.68 -26.86
CA LEU A 185 13.60 6.84 -26.00
C LEU A 185 14.36 7.95 -26.72
N LEU A 186 15.42 7.62 -27.47
CA LEU A 186 16.22 8.59 -28.22
C LEU A 186 15.38 9.33 -29.27
N SER A 187 14.45 8.66 -29.95
CA SER A 187 13.59 9.28 -30.96
C SER A 187 12.68 10.39 -30.40
N TYR A 188 12.43 10.41 -29.10
CA TYR A 188 11.65 11.48 -28.43
C TYR A 188 12.52 12.64 -27.90
N THR A 189 13.84 12.48 -27.88
CA THR A 189 14.74 13.56 -27.41
C THR A 189 15.24 14.44 -28.57
N GLU A 190 15.04 14.02 -29.81
CA GLU A 190 15.47 14.71 -31.03
C GLU A 190 14.32 15.47 -31.72
N ALA A 191 13.12 15.46 -31.13
CA ALA A 191 11.92 16.18 -31.59
C ALA A 191 11.71 17.46 -30.78
#